data_3746def62e48a1b2539a41e6d961ebaa
#
_entry.id   3746def62e48a1b2539a41e6d961ebaa
#
_cell.length_a   1.000
_cell.length_b   1.000
_cell.length_c   1.000
_cell.angle_alpha   90.00
_cell.angle_beta   90.00
_cell.angle_gamma   90.00
#
_symmetry.space_group_name_H-M   'P 1'
#
loop_
_entity.id
_entity.type
_entity.pdbx_description
1 polymer ?
#
loop_
_entity_poly.entity_id
_entity_poly.type
_entity_poly.pdbx_seq_one_letter_code
_entity_poly.pdbx_strand_id
1 'polypeptide(L)'
;TRRGDLNLLYSLYEIQQAWRSSATAMASVTVEWLNNPKNPMGSVGFGPSLSSALEVFAHAAEPRGKPAFGIGTVEVDGKTHEVTEDDVLFRPFGNLKRFTHAGLPKDAPKLLIVAPMSGHYATLLRGTVERMLHGAEVYITDWADAKMVPLTAGRFDLDEYIDYIVEFLEHIGPGAHMMAV
;
A
#
# COMPACT_ATOMS: atom_id res chain seq x y z
N THR A 1 -18.53 22.84 18.44
CA THR A 1 -19.06 21.52 18.82
C THR A 1 -18.54 20.43 17.88
N ARG A 2 -18.58 20.58 16.55
CA ARG A 2 -18.15 19.53 15.59
C ARG A 2 -16.64 19.19 15.60
N ARG A 3 -15.73 20.12 15.92
CA ARG A 3 -14.28 19.84 15.97
C ARG A 3 -13.87 19.02 17.19
N GLY A 4 -14.55 19.17 18.32
CA GLY A 4 -14.27 18.41 19.53
C GLY A 4 -14.68 16.93 19.41
N ASP A 5 -15.79 16.66 18.73
CA ASP A 5 -16.32 15.31 18.56
C ASP A 5 -15.46 14.46 17.60
N LEU A 6 -14.91 15.08 16.55
CA LEU A 6 -13.99 14.43 15.61
C LEU A 6 -12.67 14.03 16.29
N ASN A 7 -12.12 14.89 17.15
CA ASN A 7 -10.91 14.57 17.90
C ASN A 7 -11.14 13.42 18.89
N LEU A 8 -12.33 13.35 19.51
CA LEU A 8 -12.67 12.27 20.43
C LEU A 8 -12.78 10.93 19.70
N LEU A 9 -13.46 10.89 18.55
CA LEU A 9 -13.57 9.68 17.73
C LEU A 9 -12.22 9.19 17.21
N TYR A 10 -11.35 10.11 16.79
CA TYR A 10 -10.00 9.76 16.37
C TYR A 10 -9.16 9.22 17.53
N SER A 11 -9.23 9.84 18.71
CA SER A 11 -8.53 9.34 19.90
C SER A 11 -9.02 7.98 20.34
N LEU A 12 -10.32 7.70 20.24
CA LEU A 12 -10.89 6.37 20.51
C LEU A 12 -10.39 5.34 19.50
N TYR A 13 -10.30 5.70 18.23
CA TYR A 13 -9.73 4.85 17.19
C TYR A 13 -8.26 4.51 17.47
N GLU A 14 -7.43 5.48 17.83
CA GLU A 14 -6.01 5.29 18.18
C GLU A 14 -5.86 4.38 19.42
N ILE A 15 -6.68 4.57 20.44
CA ILE A 15 -6.71 3.70 21.62
C ILE A 15 -7.08 2.27 21.21
N GLN A 16 -8.09 2.11 20.36
CA GLN A 16 -8.50 0.80 19.86
C GLN A 16 -7.39 0.12 19.05
N GLN A 17 -6.66 0.87 18.23
CA GLN A 17 -5.50 0.37 17.49
C GLN A 17 -4.38 -0.11 18.43
N ALA A 18 -4.06 0.68 19.47
CA ALA A 18 -3.07 0.29 20.48
C ALA A 18 -3.47 -0.97 21.23
N TRP A 19 -4.75 -1.13 21.57
CA TRP A 19 -5.29 -2.35 22.17
C TRP A 19 -5.19 -3.56 21.25
N ARG A 20 -5.49 -3.38 19.97
CA ARG A 20 -5.36 -4.45 18.96
C ARG A 20 -3.93 -4.94 18.83
N SER A 21 -2.94 -4.05 18.76
CA SER A 21 -1.53 -4.43 18.65
C SER A 21 -1.05 -5.20 19.89
N SER A 22 -1.47 -4.78 21.08
CA SER A 22 -1.15 -5.49 22.33
C SER A 22 -1.82 -6.87 22.39
N ALA A 23 -3.09 -6.96 21.99
CA ALA A 23 -3.84 -8.23 21.94
C ALA A 23 -3.22 -9.20 20.91
N THR A 24 -2.78 -8.69 19.75
CA THR A 24 -2.08 -9.48 18.73
C THR A 24 -0.76 -10.04 19.26
N ALA A 25 0.04 -9.22 19.94
CA ALA A 25 1.29 -9.67 20.54
C ALA A 25 1.06 -10.76 21.61
N MET A 26 0.04 -10.59 22.44
CA MET A 26 -0.33 -11.63 23.43
C MET A 26 -0.83 -12.91 22.75
N ALA A 27 -1.63 -12.80 21.71
CA ALA A 27 -2.11 -13.95 20.94
C ALA A 27 -0.93 -14.73 20.32
N SER A 28 0.02 -14.03 19.69
CA SER A 28 1.21 -14.66 19.09
C SER A 28 2.05 -15.41 20.10
N VAL A 29 2.32 -14.82 21.27
CA VAL A 29 3.07 -15.50 22.36
C VAL A 29 2.30 -16.72 22.86
N THR A 30 0.97 -16.63 22.97
CA THR A 30 0.15 -17.76 23.43
C THR A 30 0.14 -18.90 22.40
N VAL A 31 0.07 -18.58 21.11
CA VAL A 31 0.18 -19.55 20.02
C VAL A 31 1.52 -20.25 20.05
N GLU A 32 2.62 -19.50 20.18
CA GLU A 32 3.96 -20.07 20.24
C GLU A 32 4.13 -20.99 21.46
N TRP A 33 3.54 -20.62 22.60
CA TRP A 33 3.53 -21.46 23.81
C TRP A 33 2.70 -22.73 23.62
N LEU A 34 1.49 -22.63 23.02
CA LEU A 34 0.62 -23.80 22.72
C LEU A 34 1.25 -24.73 21.69
N ASN A 35 1.91 -24.20 20.67
CA ASN A 35 2.55 -24.99 19.61
C ASN A 35 3.92 -25.58 20.01
N ASN A 36 4.39 -25.31 21.24
CA ASN A 36 5.62 -25.88 21.74
C ASN A 36 5.46 -27.41 21.93
N PRO A 37 6.29 -28.26 21.29
CA PRO A 37 6.19 -29.72 21.39
C PRO A 37 6.34 -30.26 22.82
N LYS A 38 6.94 -29.47 23.73
CA LYS A 38 7.10 -29.82 25.14
C LYS A 38 5.88 -29.49 26.00
N ASN A 39 4.88 -28.81 25.43
CA ASN A 39 3.67 -28.42 26.14
C ASN A 39 2.53 -29.40 25.85
N PRO A 40 2.12 -30.23 26.81
CA PRO A 40 1.05 -31.21 26.60
C PRO A 40 -0.33 -30.54 26.36
N MET A 41 -0.53 -29.31 26.80
CA MET A 41 -1.80 -28.59 26.60
C MET A 41 -2.04 -28.18 25.14
N GLY A 42 -1.01 -28.04 24.35
CA GLY A 42 -1.12 -27.70 22.93
C GLY A 42 -1.63 -28.84 22.04
N SER A 43 -1.48 -30.10 22.50
CA SER A 43 -1.81 -31.29 21.72
C SER A 43 -3.06 -32.03 22.21
N VAL A 44 -3.68 -31.63 23.33
CA VAL A 44 -4.82 -32.33 23.97
C VAL A 44 -6.00 -31.38 24.18
N GLY A 45 -7.20 -31.91 24.07
CA GLY A 45 -8.44 -31.18 24.37
C GLY A 45 -8.70 -29.99 23.42
N PHE A 46 -8.93 -28.81 23.99
CA PHE A 46 -9.20 -27.57 23.24
C PHE A 46 -7.94 -26.85 22.75
N GLY A 47 -6.76 -27.31 23.08
CA GLY A 47 -5.48 -26.66 22.75
C GLY A 47 -5.30 -26.39 21.26
N PRO A 48 -5.45 -27.38 20.37
CA PRO A 48 -5.29 -27.18 18.93
C PRO A 48 -6.32 -26.19 18.34
N SER A 49 -7.57 -26.26 18.78
CA SER A 49 -8.62 -25.34 18.30
C SER A 49 -8.39 -23.90 18.80
N LEU A 50 -7.91 -23.73 20.02
CA LEU A 50 -7.55 -22.43 20.57
C LEU A 50 -6.33 -21.85 19.86
N SER A 51 -5.31 -22.65 19.61
CA SER A 51 -4.12 -22.23 18.85
C SER A 51 -4.51 -21.73 17.46
N SER A 52 -5.30 -22.51 16.71
CA SER A 52 -5.76 -22.12 15.37
C SER A 52 -6.62 -20.85 15.40
N ALA A 53 -7.50 -20.68 16.37
CA ALA A 53 -8.31 -19.48 16.50
C ALA A 53 -7.45 -18.23 16.81
N LEU A 54 -6.45 -18.38 17.67
CA LEU A 54 -5.51 -17.31 18.01
C LEU A 54 -4.58 -16.98 16.84
N GLU A 55 -4.15 -17.96 16.06
CA GLU A 55 -3.38 -17.75 14.81
C GLU A 55 -4.17 -16.93 13.80
N VAL A 56 -5.42 -17.30 13.55
CA VAL A 56 -6.32 -16.55 12.66
C VAL A 56 -6.52 -15.12 13.17
N PHE A 57 -6.75 -14.95 14.48
CA PHE A 57 -6.89 -13.64 15.08
C PHE A 57 -5.62 -12.81 14.97
N ALA A 58 -4.46 -13.37 15.32
CA ALA A 58 -3.17 -12.69 15.22
C ALA A 58 -2.89 -12.25 13.78
N HIS A 59 -3.09 -13.14 12.81
CA HIS A 59 -2.89 -12.85 11.40
C HIS A 59 -3.88 -11.80 10.84
N ALA A 60 -5.14 -11.83 11.27
CA ALA A 60 -6.14 -10.86 10.86
C ALA A 60 -5.95 -9.47 11.49
N ALA A 61 -5.39 -9.43 12.70
CA ALA A 61 -5.17 -8.19 13.46
C ALA A 61 -3.77 -7.59 13.26
N GLU A 62 -2.86 -8.31 12.60
CA GLU A 62 -1.51 -7.84 12.31
C GLU A 62 -1.54 -6.59 11.43
N PRO A 63 -0.87 -5.48 11.84
CA PRO A 63 -0.76 -4.30 11.02
C PRO A 63 0.06 -4.63 9.76
N ARG A 64 -0.60 -4.81 8.65
CA ARG A 64 0.07 -5.02 7.37
C ARG A 64 0.56 -3.67 6.88
N GLY A 65 1.88 -3.52 6.76
CA GLY A 65 2.48 -2.37 6.11
C GLY A 65 2.10 -2.29 4.63
N LYS A 66 2.55 -1.23 3.97
CA LYS A 66 2.38 -1.07 2.53
C LYS A 66 3.10 -2.20 1.79
N PRO A 67 2.39 -3.00 0.99
CA PRO A 67 3.04 -4.04 0.20
C PRO A 67 3.89 -3.42 -0.92
N ALA A 68 4.95 -4.10 -1.34
CA ALA A 68 5.69 -3.73 -2.53
C ALA A 68 4.90 -4.09 -3.80
N PHE A 69 5.11 -3.36 -4.90
CA PHE A 69 4.56 -3.74 -6.20
C PHE A 69 5.13 -5.09 -6.64
N GLY A 70 6.44 -5.31 -6.49
CA GLY A 70 7.08 -6.59 -6.76
C GLY A 70 6.95 -7.05 -8.21
N ILE A 71 6.91 -6.10 -9.16
CA ILE A 71 6.88 -6.37 -10.59
C ILE A 71 8.32 -6.51 -11.06
N GLY A 72 8.85 -7.73 -11.03
CA GLY A 72 10.26 -7.97 -11.40
C GLY A 72 10.48 -8.07 -12.90
N THR A 73 9.55 -8.66 -13.63
CA THR A 73 9.68 -8.90 -15.07
C THR A 73 8.35 -8.77 -15.79
N VAL A 74 8.40 -8.46 -17.08
CA VAL A 74 7.26 -8.48 -18.00
C VAL A 74 7.63 -9.23 -19.26
N GLU A 75 6.68 -9.98 -19.81
CA GLU A 75 6.86 -10.68 -21.10
C GLU A 75 6.21 -9.88 -22.21
N VAL A 76 7.00 -9.45 -23.20
CA VAL A 76 6.54 -8.72 -24.37
C VAL A 76 7.06 -9.42 -25.63
N ASP A 77 6.17 -9.76 -26.54
CA ASP A 77 6.49 -10.47 -27.80
C ASP A 77 7.35 -11.77 -27.60
N GLY A 78 7.02 -12.52 -26.54
CA GLY A 78 7.71 -13.76 -26.20
C GLY A 78 9.13 -13.58 -25.62
N LYS A 79 9.48 -12.36 -25.22
CA LYS A 79 10.74 -12.02 -24.54
C LYS A 79 10.47 -11.49 -23.15
N THR A 80 11.22 -11.99 -22.17
CA THR A 80 11.17 -11.49 -20.80
C THR A 80 12.08 -10.28 -20.64
N HIS A 81 11.55 -9.19 -20.11
CA HIS A 81 12.27 -7.95 -19.80
C HIS A 81 12.22 -7.69 -18.31
N GLU A 82 13.32 -7.25 -17.74
CA GLU A 82 13.38 -6.78 -16.36
C GLU A 82 12.67 -5.43 -16.24
N VAL A 83 11.84 -5.26 -15.21
CA VAL A 83 11.10 -4.04 -14.94
C VAL A 83 11.87 -3.21 -13.92
N THR A 84 12.08 -1.94 -14.25
CA THR A 84 12.64 -0.94 -13.34
C THR A 84 11.49 -0.19 -12.67
N GLU A 85 11.50 -0.13 -11.33
CA GLU A 85 10.58 0.63 -10.49
C GLU A 85 11.36 1.78 -9.83
N ASP A 86 10.98 3.02 -10.12
CA ASP A 86 11.62 4.23 -9.59
C ASP A 86 10.58 5.17 -8.96
N ASP A 87 10.94 5.82 -7.85
CA ASP A 87 10.24 7.02 -7.39
C ASP A 87 10.85 8.24 -8.08
N VAL A 88 10.12 8.84 -9.02
CA VAL A 88 10.63 9.93 -9.87
C VAL A 88 10.29 11.33 -9.36
N LEU A 89 9.30 11.43 -8.49
CA LEU A 89 8.93 12.68 -7.82
C LEU A 89 8.43 12.39 -6.41
N PHE A 90 8.98 13.11 -5.43
CA PHE A 90 8.65 12.95 -4.01
C PHE A 90 7.86 14.15 -3.52
N ARG A 91 6.75 13.89 -2.83
CA ARG A 91 5.92 14.88 -2.16
C ARG A 91 5.45 14.34 -0.80
N PRO A 92 5.17 15.21 0.16
CA PRO A 92 4.77 14.77 1.51
C PRO A 92 3.56 13.84 1.55
N PHE A 93 2.56 14.07 0.70
CA PHE A 93 1.32 13.30 0.70
C PHE A 93 1.26 12.21 -0.38
N GLY A 94 2.26 12.13 -1.26
CA GLY A 94 2.30 11.08 -2.27
C GLY A 94 3.46 11.24 -3.23
N ASN A 95 3.99 10.13 -3.71
CA ASN A 95 5.06 10.07 -4.68
C ASN A 95 4.52 9.75 -6.08
N LEU A 96 5.30 10.08 -7.09
CA LEU A 96 5.09 9.57 -8.43
C LEU A 96 6.06 8.42 -8.67
N LYS A 97 5.53 7.22 -8.85
CA LYS A 97 6.31 6.04 -9.23
C LYS A 97 6.28 5.83 -10.74
N ARG A 98 7.41 5.40 -11.28
CA ARG A 98 7.57 5.04 -12.69
C ARG A 98 7.94 3.57 -12.81
N PHE A 99 7.33 2.91 -13.78
CA PHE A 99 7.66 1.55 -14.20
C PHE A 99 8.01 1.56 -15.68
N THR A 100 9.16 0.97 -16.01
CA THR A 100 9.66 0.89 -17.39
C THR A 100 10.47 -0.37 -17.61
N HIS A 101 10.75 -0.73 -18.86
CA HIS A 101 11.64 -1.83 -19.21
C HIS A 101 12.31 -1.61 -20.57
N ALA A 102 13.39 -2.30 -20.81
CA ALA A 102 14.22 -2.13 -22.01
C ALA A 102 13.54 -2.55 -23.33
N GLY A 103 12.43 -3.31 -23.27
CA GLY A 103 11.67 -3.73 -24.44
C GLY A 103 10.67 -2.69 -24.95
N LEU A 104 10.46 -1.58 -24.24
CA LEU A 104 9.57 -0.52 -24.70
C LEU A 104 10.19 0.25 -25.89
N PRO A 105 9.39 0.62 -26.91
CA PRO A 105 9.81 1.56 -27.94
C PRO A 105 10.26 2.90 -27.35
N LYS A 106 11.16 3.60 -28.01
CA LYS A 106 11.62 4.93 -27.54
C LYS A 106 10.52 5.98 -27.50
N ASP A 107 9.49 5.80 -28.31
CA ASP A 107 8.29 6.63 -28.42
C ASP A 107 7.07 5.99 -27.77
N ALA A 108 7.28 5.03 -26.85
CA ALA A 108 6.21 4.42 -26.10
C ALA A 108 5.34 5.48 -25.41
N PRO A 109 4.01 5.33 -25.44
CA PRO A 109 3.12 6.25 -24.76
C PRO A 109 3.39 6.23 -23.26
N LYS A 110 3.26 7.39 -22.63
CA LYS A 110 3.34 7.55 -21.17
C LYS A 110 1.95 7.54 -20.58
N LEU A 111 1.72 6.72 -19.59
CA LEU A 111 0.42 6.58 -18.91
C LEU A 111 0.55 6.89 -17.43
N LEU A 112 -0.14 7.92 -16.97
CA LEU A 112 -0.34 8.18 -15.55
C LEU A 112 -1.59 7.45 -15.05
N ILE A 113 -1.42 6.53 -14.11
CA ILE A 113 -2.51 5.92 -13.37
C ILE A 113 -2.70 6.70 -12.07
N VAL A 114 -3.86 7.31 -11.91
CA VAL A 114 -4.25 8.00 -10.69
C VAL A 114 -4.93 6.99 -9.77
N ALA A 115 -4.18 6.49 -8.79
CA ALA A 115 -4.68 5.51 -7.83
C ALA A 115 -5.68 6.17 -6.85
N PRO A 116 -6.69 5.42 -6.36
CA PRO A 116 -7.61 5.94 -5.35
C PRO A 116 -6.86 6.32 -4.09
N MET A 117 -7.20 7.49 -3.53
CA MET A 117 -6.55 8.01 -2.33
C MET A 117 -7.11 7.38 -1.04
N SER A 118 -8.33 6.85 -1.08
CA SER A 118 -9.04 6.40 0.10
C SER A 118 -8.97 4.87 0.30
N GLY A 119 -8.37 4.48 1.43
CA GLY A 119 -8.52 3.14 1.98
C GLY A 119 -7.67 2.02 1.37
N HIS A 120 -6.91 2.28 0.31
CA HIS A 120 -6.10 1.28 -0.37
C HIS A 120 -4.73 1.83 -0.77
N TYR A 121 -3.72 0.98 -0.78
CA TYR A 121 -2.44 1.31 -1.36
C TYR A 121 -2.49 1.22 -2.90
N ALA A 122 -1.65 1.99 -3.59
CA ALA A 122 -1.53 1.95 -5.05
C ALA A 122 -1.21 0.54 -5.60
N THR A 123 -0.61 -0.31 -4.79
CA THR A 123 -0.33 -1.72 -5.09
C THR A 123 -1.57 -2.56 -5.37
N LEU A 124 -2.79 -2.09 -5.01
CA LEU A 124 -4.04 -2.69 -5.46
C LEU A 124 -4.12 -2.76 -6.99
N LEU A 125 -3.51 -1.78 -7.66
CA LEU A 125 -3.48 -1.67 -9.12
C LEU A 125 -2.27 -2.37 -9.76
N ARG A 126 -1.55 -3.22 -9.01
CA ARG A 126 -0.38 -3.96 -9.50
C ARG A 126 -0.65 -4.66 -10.84
N GLY A 127 -1.76 -5.41 -10.95
CA GLY A 127 -2.12 -6.09 -12.19
C GLY A 127 -2.44 -5.15 -13.35
N THR A 128 -2.97 -3.96 -13.06
CA THR A 128 -3.18 -2.91 -14.06
C THR A 128 -1.85 -2.36 -14.56
N VAL A 129 -0.92 -2.07 -13.66
CA VAL A 129 0.46 -1.62 -14.01
C VAL A 129 1.13 -2.67 -14.88
N GLU A 130 1.14 -3.95 -14.46
CA GLU A 130 1.71 -5.06 -15.24
C GLU A 130 1.12 -5.14 -16.65
N ARG A 131 -0.20 -5.02 -16.75
CA ARG A 131 -0.88 -5.09 -18.05
C ARG A 131 -0.52 -3.93 -18.97
N MET A 132 -0.44 -2.72 -18.43
CA MET A 132 -0.12 -1.51 -19.22
C MET A 132 1.35 -1.47 -19.64
N LEU A 133 2.25 -2.08 -18.90
CA LEU A 133 3.67 -2.18 -19.22
C LEU A 133 3.96 -2.91 -20.55
N HIS A 134 3.02 -3.68 -21.09
CA HIS A 134 3.20 -4.31 -22.40
C HIS A 134 3.35 -3.31 -23.55
N GLY A 135 2.86 -2.08 -23.39
CA GLY A 135 2.87 -1.09 -24.47
C GLY A 135 3.08 0.36 -24.05
N ALA A 136 3.26 0.63 -22.77
CA ALA A 136 3.43 1.99 -22.25
C ALA A 136 4.46 2.06 -21.13
N GLU A 137 5.12 3.19 -21.01
CA GLU A 137 5.81 3.60 -19.80
C GLU A 137 4.76 4.01 -18.77
N VAL A 138 4.71 3.35 -17.61
CA VAL A 138 3.63 3.51 -16.64
C VAL A 138 4.11 4.33 -15.46
N TYR A 139 3.32 5.36 -15.15
CA TYR A 139 3.45 6.16 -13.93
C TYR A 139 2.21 5.91 -13.06
N ILE A 140 2.38 5.93 -11.74
CA ILE A 140 1.28 5.78 -10.81
C ILE A 140 1.45 6.69 -9.60
N THR A 141 0.35 7.29 -9.16
CA THR A 141 0.33 8.05 -7.91
C THR A 141 0.39 7.09 -6.73
N ASP A 142 1.32 7.31 -5.83
CA ASP A 142 1.55 6.47 -4.66
C ASP A 142 1.33 7.29 -3.39
N TRP A 143 0.07 7.34 -2.94
CA TRP A 143 -0.36 8.18 -1.82
C TRP A 143 0.21 7.69 -0.48
N ALA A 144 0.66 8.62 0.33
CA ALA A 144 1.11 8.37 1.68
C ALA A 144 -0.09 8.17 2.64
N ASP A 145 0.12 7.40 3.70
CA ASP A 145 -0.83 7.38 4.82
C ASP A 145 -0.78 8.75 5.52
N ALA A 146 -1.86 9.52 5.39
CA ALA A 146 -1.92 10.91 5.86
C ALA A 146 -1.60 11.06 7.36
N LYS A 147 -1.86 10.05 8.17
CA LYS A 147 -1.51 10.07 9.60
C LYS A 147 0.01 10.05 9.85
N MET A 148 0.79 9.56 8.89
CA MET A 148 2.25 9.52 8.96
C MET A 148 2.90 10.81 8.45
N VAL A 149 2.13 11.71 7.80
CA VAL A 149 2.63 12.98 7.29
C VAL A 149 2.68 14.00 8.40
N PRO A 150 3.83 14.66 8.65
CA PRO A 150 3.95 15.67 9.69
C PRO A 150 3.01 16.86 9.44
N LEU A 151 2.42 17.40 10.49
CA LEU A 151 1.55 18.60 10.39
C LEU A 151 2.26 19.82 9.79
N THR A 152 3.58 19.85 9.86
CA THR A 152 4.44 20.88 9.23
C THR A 152 4.44 20.83 7.71
N ALA A 153 4.02 19.72 7.12
CA ALA A 153 3.88 19.59 5.66
C ALA A 153 2.70 20.41 5.09
N GLY A 154 1.86 20.96 5.97
CA GLY A 154 0.71 21.75 5.58
C GLY A 154 -0.59 20.93 5.54
N ARG A 155 -1.60 21.51 4.91
CA ARG A 155 -2.88 20.84 4.69
C ARG A 155 -2.84 20.07 3.37
N PHE A 156 -3.78 19.13 3.24
CA PHE A 156 -4.01 18.40 2.01
C PHE A 156 -5.52 18.16 1.89
N ASP A 157 -6.13 18.83 0.96
CA ASP A 157 -7.54 18.67 0.60
C ASP A 157 -7.69 18.42 -0.90
N LEU A 158 -8.86 18.66 -1.46
CA LEU A 158 -9.13 18.37 -2.87
C LEU A 158 -8.32 19.29 -3.81
N ASP A 159 -8.09 20.52 -3.42
CA ASP A 159 -7.34 21.48 -4.23
C ASP A 159 -5.87 21.05 -4.31
N GLU A 160 -5.23 20.73 -3.18
CA GLU A 160 -3.86 20.23 -3.17
C GLU A 160 -3.75 18.85 -3.88
N TYR A 161 -4.77 18.00 -3.78
CA TYR A 161 -4.80 16.75 -4.55
C TYR A 161 -4.76 17.00 -6.06
N ILE A 162 -5.54 17.97 -6.55
CA ILE A 162 -5.54 18.36 -7.97
C ILE A 162 -4.17 18.93 -8.35
N ASP A 163 -3.60 19.80 -7.52
CA ASP A 163 -2.27 20.38 -7.75
C ASP A 163 -1.18 19.32 -7.90
N TYR A 164 -1.22 18.26 -7.05
CA TYR A 164 -0.31 17.13 -7.18
C TYR A 164 -0.45 16.40 -8.52
N ILE A 165 -1.68 16.16 -8.97
CA ILE A 165 -1.94 15.51 -10.27
C ILE A 165 -1.40 16.36 -11.42
N VAL A 166 -1.63 17.67 -11.38
CA VAL A 166 -1.11 18.62 -12.38
C VAL A 166 0.42 18.58 -12.38
N GLU A 167 1.05 18.67 -11.21
CA GLU A 167 2.52 18.62 -11.08
C GLU A 167 3.09 17.30 -11.61
N PHE A 168 2.43 16.17 -11.34
CA PHE A 168 2.85 14.86 -11.84
C PHE A 168 2.75 14.80 -13.37
N LEU A 169 1.68 15.33 -13.95
CA LEU A 169 1.54 15.41 -15.42
C LEU A 169 2.61 16.34 -16.04
N GLU A 170 2.90 17.47 -15.41
CA GLU A 170 3.96 18.37 -15.86
C GLU A 170 5.34 17.70 -15.82
N HIS A 171 5.62 16.93 -14.77
CA HIS A 171 6.85 16.15 -14.64
C HIS A 171 6.97 15.07 -15.71
N ILE A 172 5.90 14.35 -16.04
CA ILE A 172 5.87 13.33 -17.09
C ILE A 172 6.07 13.99 -18.48
N GLY A 173 5.54 15.19 -18.65
CA GLY A 173 5.66 15.99 -19.85
C GLY A 173 4.55 15.78 -20.87
N PRO A 174 4.63 16.49 -22.02
CA PRO A 174 3.58 16.51 -23.01
C PRO A 174 3.32 15.14 -23.64
N GLY A 175 2.05 14.89 -23.98
CA GLY A 175 1.62 13.62 -24.59
C GLY A 175 1.34 12.50 -23.57
N ALA A 176 1.36 12.80 -22.27
CA ALA A 176 0.95 11.85 -21.24
C ALA A 176 -0.56 11.56 -21.34
N HIS A 177 -0.90 10.28 -21.26
CA HIS A 177 -2.28 9.83 -21.08
C HIS A 177 -2.55 9.67 -19.58
N MET A 178 -3.80 9.86 -19.17
CA MET A 178 -4.20 9.70 -17.76
C MET A 178 -5.36 8.71 -17.66
N MET A 179 -5.28 7.83 -16.67
CA MET A 179 -6.35 6.91 -16.28
C MET A 179 -6.62 7.09 -14.79
N ALA A 180 -7.83 7.50 -14.43
CA ALA A 180 -8.30 7.52 -13.05
C ALA A 180 -9.09 6.23 -12.75
N VAL A 181 -8.93 5.71 -11.51
CA VAL A 181 -9.53 4.45 -11.07
C VAL A 181 -10.31 4.67 -9.78
#